data_b6ea0f20fa4f3dea82c76100a4db7d35
#
_entry.id   b6ea0f20fa4f3dea82c76100a4db7d35
#
_cell.length_a   1.000
_cell.length_b   1.000
_cell.length_c   1.000
_cell.angle_alpha   90.00
_cell.angle_beta   90.00
_cell.angle_gamma   90.00
#
_symmetry.space_group_name_H-M   'P 1'
#
loop_
_entity.id
_entity.type
_entity.pdbx_description
1 polymer ?
#
loop_
_entity_poly.entity_id
_entity_poly.type
_entity_poly.pdbx_seq_one_letter_code
_entity_poly.pdbx_strand_id
1 'polypeptide(L)'
;SQAFVDAVAKGGVITFSCGPNPVTITLDKTAKIFNDKGPKIVIDGGGKVTLSGGGKVRILYQNTCDQAQKWTTSHCQNQDHPQLSLQNLSFVDGNSKGETKDGGGGGAVFVRGGRVKIINSRFFGNVCDDVGPDVGGASVRVLSQFDGKPAYVVNSTFGGAPGYGNTCSNGAGLSSIGVSYTVINSLFSHNKAVGNGANPAKAGTPGGGSGGAIYNDGNTFTLTLCGTKVVDNTANEGGGAIFFVSNDKSGSLVIKDSFLSNNKSGKFETQGFPGIFVLAKTAPTVTNSTIQ
;
A
#
# COMPACT_ATOMS: atom_id res chain seq x y z
N SER A 1 7.89 -15.96 -15.91
CA SER A 1 6.62 -15.23 -15.78
C SER A 1 5.46 -16.19 -15.58
N GLN A 2 5.11 -17.03 -16.55
CA GLN A 2 3.91 -17.89 -16.48
C GLN A 2 3.94 -18.87 -15.30
N ALA A 3 5.07 -19.53 -15.01
CA ALA A 3 5.17 -20.47 -13.89
C ALA A 3 4.86 -19.81 -12.53
N PHE A 4 5.26 -18.55 -12.33
CA PHE A 4 4.92 -17.79 -11.13
C PHE A 4 3.41 -17.51 -11.06
N VAL A 5 2.80 -17.05 -12.15
CA VAL A 5 1.35 -16.79 -12.21
C VAL A 5 0.56 -18.07 -11.89
N ASP A 6 0.97 -19.20 -12.43
CA ASP A 6 0.32 -20.50 -12.19
C ASP A 6 0.52 -20.97 -10.74
N ALA A 7 1.69 -20.74 -10.14
CA ALA A 7 1.95 -21.05 -8.74
C ALA A 7 1.07 -20.22 -7.80
N VAL A 8 0.95 -18.91 -8.06
CA VAL A 8 0.06 -18.03 -7.27
C VAL A 8 -1.39 -18.47 -7.38
N ALA A 9 -1.85 -18.86 -8.57
CA ALA A 9 -3.21 -19.36 -8.79
C ALA A 9 -3.49 -20.70 -8.06
N LYS A 10 -2.48 -21.50 -7.81
CA LYS A 10 -2.58 -22.75 -7.03
C LYS A 10 -2.61 -22.48 -5.52
N GLY A 11 -2.01 -21.39 -5.07
CA GLY A 11 -1.88 -21.05 -3.65
C GLY A 11 -0.85 -21.91 -2.91
N GLY A 12 -0.89 -21.89 -1.58
CA GLY A 12 0.05 -22.59 -0.71
C GLY A 12 1.35 -21.81 -0.47
N VAL A 13 2.45 -22.52 -0.26
CA VAL A 13 3.77 -21.92 -0.04
C VAL A 13 4.57 -21.92 -1.33
N ILE A 14 4.92 -20.74 -1.79
CA ILE A 14 5.63 -20.51 -3.05
C ILE A 14 7.04 -20.04 -2.72
N THR A 15 8.01 -20.82 -3.12
CA THR A 15 9.45 -20.52 -3.05
C THR A 15 10.07 -20.61 -4.44
N PHE A 16 11.29 -20.14 -4.58
CA PHE A 16 11.94 -20.01 -5.88
C PHE A 16 13.26 -20.79 -5.92
N SER A 17 13.41 -21.65 -6.89
CA SER A 17 14.64 -22.38 -7.16
C SER A 17 15.30 -21.84 -8.42
N CYS A 18 15.84 -20.61 -8.33
CA CYS A 18 16.44 -19.88 -9.45
C CYS A 18 17.96 -19.79 -9.37
N GLY A 19 18.60 -20.66 -8.59
CA GLY A 19 20.05 -20.65 -8.39
C GLY A 19 20.52 -19.66 -7.32
N PRO A 20 21.84 -19.45 -7.21
CA PRO A 20 22.42 -18.65 -6.13
C PRO A 20 22.33 -17.14 -6.35
N ASN A 21 22.19 -16.69 -7.59
CA ASN A 21 22.22 -15.27 -7.96
C ASN A 21 20.84 -14.61 -7.85
N PRO A 22 20.76 -13.29 -7.62
CA PRO A 22 19.51 -12.54 -7.73
C PRO A 22 18.87 -12.70 -9.11
N VAL A 23 17.54 -12.78 -9.14
CA VAL A 23 16.77 -12.94 -10.36
C VAL A 23 15.59 -11.98 -10.40
N THR A 24 15.33 -11.42 -11.58
CA THR A 24 14.12 -10.64 -11.87
C THR A 24 13.18 -11.47 -12.73
N ILE A 25 11.93 -11.59 -12.26
CA ILE A 25 10.83 -12.22 -12.99
C ILE A 25 9.89 -11.12 -13.47
N THR A 26 9.97 -10.78 -14.75
CA THR A 26 9.06 -9.80 -15.35
C THR A 26 7.76 -10.49 -15.76
N LEU A 27 6.64 -9.93 -15.32
CA LEU A 27 5.31 -10.48 -15.56
C LEU A 27 4.69 -9.89 -16.83
N ASP A 28 4.05 -10.73 -17.60
CA ASP A 28 3.26 -10.34 -18.77
C ASP A 28 1.78 -10.14 -18.41
N LYS A 29 1.37 -10.65 -17.26
CA LYS A 29 0.02 -10.50 -16.71
C LYS A 29 0.03 -10.56 -15.19
N THR A 30 -0.97 -9.93 -14.57
CA THR A 30 -1.16 -9.93 -13.11
C THR A 30 -1.28 -11.36 -12.55
N ALA A 31 -0.51 -11.67 -11.52
CA ALA A 31 -0.68 -12.91 -10.76
C ALA A 31 -1.86 -12.75 -9.79
N LYS A 32 -2.89 -13.58 -9.96
CA LYS A 32 -4.16 -13.50 -9.23
C LYS A 32 -4.27 -14.61 -8.19
N ILE A 33 -4.63 -14.23 -6.98
CA ILE A 33 -4.90 -15.12 -5.87
C ILE A 33 -6.38 -15.49 -5.90
N PHE A 34 -6.69 -16.76 -6.02
CA PHE A 34 -8.07 -17.24 -6.04
C PHE A 34 -8.61 -17.45 -4.63
N ASN A 35 -9.87 -17.08 -4.41
CA ASN A 35 -10.50 -17.06 -3.09
C ASN A 35 -10.75 -18.47 -2.52
N ASP A 36 -10.78 -19.50 -3.36
CA ASP A 36 -10.92 -20.90 -2.98
C ASP A 36 -9.59 -21.57 -2.60
N LYS A 37 -8.48 -20.82 -2.59
CA LYS A 37 -7.15 -21.32 -2.25
C LYS A 37 -6.74 -20.87 -0.84
N GLY A 38 -5.98 -21.66 -0.21
CA GLY A 38 -5.52 -21.33 1.12
C GLY A 38 -6.05 -22.29 2.20
N PRO A 39 -6.19 -21.84 3.46
CA PRO A 39 -6.28 -20.44 3.90
C PRO A 39 -4.98 -19.64 3.78
N LYS A 40 -3.82 -20.27 3.94
CA LYS A 40 -2.53 -19.57 3.94
C LYS A 40 -1.87 -19.61 2.57
N ILE A 41 -1.46 -18.43 2.11
CA ILE A 41 -0.67 -18.28 0.88
C ILE A 41 0.58 -17.50 1.24
N VAL A 42 1.74 -18.12 1.05
CA VAL A 42 3.04 -17.52 1.35
C VAL A 42 3.83 -17.42 0.06
N ILE A 43 4.35 -16.24 -0.25
CA ILE A 43 5.28 -16.02 -1.36
C ILE A 43 6.59 -15.54 -0.75
N ASP A 44 7.61 -16.39 -0.79
CA ASP A 44 8.93 -16.13 -0.20
C ASP A 44 10.01 -16.08 -1.27
N GLY A 45 10.56 -14.90 -1.50
CA GLY A 45 11.61 -14.67 -2.49
C GLY A 45 13.03 -15.02 -2.03
N GLY A 46 13.21 -15.43 -0.77
CA GLY A 46 14.54 -15.76 -0.22
C GLY A 46 15.53 -14.60 -0.26
N GLY A 47 15.06 -13.35 -0.40
CA GLY A 47 15.90 -12.15 -0.50
C GLY A 47 16.58 -11.97 -1.86
N LYS A 48 16.29 -12.82 -2.85
CA LYS A 48 16.96 -12.83 -4.17
C LYS A 48 16.01 -12.60 -5.33
N VAL A 49 14.71 -12.64 -5.10
CA VAL A 49 13.72 -12.54 -6.18
C VAL A 49 13.13 -11.14 -6.25
N THR A 50 13.18 -10.59 -7.46
CA THR A 50 12.47 -9.39 -7.85
C THR A 50 11.32 -9.76 -8.78
N LEU A 51 10.11 -9.35 -8.41
CA LEU A 51 8.93 -9.44 -9.24
C LEU A 51 8.71 -8.09 -9.92
N SER A 52 8.73 -8.05 -11.23
CA SER A 52 8.56 -6.82 -12.01
C SER A 52 7.26 -6.85 -12.81
N GLY A 53 6.51 -5.75 -12.75
CA GLY A 53 5.37 -5.53 -13.64
C GLY A 53 5.77 -5.04 -15.04
N GLY A 54 7.08 -4.81 -15.28
CA GLY A 54 7.61 -4.33 -16.55
C GLY A 54 7.04 -2.97 -16.99
N GLY A 55 6.51 -2.19 -16.04
CA GLY A 55 5.81 -0.94 -16.32
C GLY A 55 4.44 -1.12 -17.01
N LYS A 56 3.92 -2.35 -17.10
CA LYS A 56 2.74 -2.68 -17.90
C LYS A 56 1.59 -3.27 -17.10
N VAL A 57 1.89 -4.07 -16.07
CA VAL A 57 0.85 -4.81 -15.32
C VAL A 57 1.00 -4.63 -13.82
N ARG A 58 -0.12 -4.73 -13.11
CA ARG A 58 -0.13 -4.98 -11.67
C ARG A 58 0.57 -6.30 -11.39
N ILE A 59 1.35 -6.40 -10.31
CA ILE A 59 2.09 -7.63 -10.02
C ILE A 59 1.19 -8.67 -9.35
N LEU A 60 0.52 -8.31 -8.23
CA LEU A 60 -0.34 -9.22 -7.46
C LEU A 60 -1.73 -8.64 -7.23
N TYR A 61 -2.74 -9.50 -7.28
CA TYR A 61 -4.14 -9.14 -7.05
C TYR A 61 -4.83 -10.18 -6.17
N GLN A 62 -5.31 -9.74 -5.01
CA GLN A 62 -6.22 -10.48 -4.13
C GLN A 62 -7.51 -9.70 -3.97
N ASN A 63 -8.64 -10.29 -4.29
CA ASN A 63 -9.95 -9.64 -4.11
C ASN A 63 -11.01 -10.69 -3.80
N THR A 64 -11.42 -10.74 -2.55
CA THR A 64 -12.44 -11.69 -2.07
C THR A 64 -13.84 -11.34 -2.55
N CYS A 65 -14.04 -10.11 -3.06
CA CYS A 65 -15.31 -9.66 -3.63
C CYS A 65 -15.37 -9.77 -5.16
N ASP A 66 -14.29 -10.19 -5.79
CA ASP A 66 -14.26 -10.41 -7.24
C ASP A 66 -14.70 -11.84 -7.57
N GLN A 67 -15.90 -12.02 -8.08
CA GLN A 67 -16.43 -13.32 -8.48
C GLN A 67 -15.55 -14.04 -9.52
N ALA A 68 -14.81 -13.28 -10.34
CA ALA A 68 -13.84 -13.86 -11.27
C ALA A 68 -12.66 -14.55 -10.57
N GLN A 69 -12.44 -14.28 -9.26
CA GLN A 69 -11.50 -15.02 -8.41
C GLN A 69 -12.16 -16.25 -7.77
N LYS A 70 -13.19 -16.81 -8.41
CA LYS A 70 -13.96 -18.00 -8.02
C LYS A 70 -14.83 -17.76 -6.77
N TRP A 71 -14.61 -18.54 -5.71
CA TRP A 71 -15.47 -18.52 -4.55
C TRP A 71 -15.49 -17.16 -3.85
N THR A 72 -16.69 -16.71 -3.45
CA THR A 72 -16.90 -15.54 -2.62
C THR A 72 -18.17 -15.72 -1.77
N THR A 73 -18.26 -14.99 -0.67
CA THR A 73 -19.44 -14.99 0.23
C THR A 73 -20.23 -13.69 0.10
N SER A 74 -21.43 -13.64 0.69
CA SER A 74 -22.20 -12.41 0.85
C SER A 74 -21.47 -11.37 1.72
N HIS A 75 -20.54 -11.81 2.56
CA HIS A 75 -19.68 -10.97 3.41
C HIS A 75 -18.24 -10.93 2.89
N CYS A 76 -18.06 -10.79 1.60
CA CYS A 76 -16.79 -10.90 0.91
C CYS A 76 -15.68 -10.01 1.49
N GLN A 77 -16.01 -8.85 2.02
CA GLN A 77 -15.03 -7.95 2.65
C GLN A 77 -14.56 -8.46 4.01
N ASN A 78 -15.29 -9.37 4.64
CA ASN A 78 -15.03 -9.87 5.99
C ASN A 78 -14.82 -11.39 6.03
N GLN A 79 -14.25 -11.97 5.01
CA GLN A 79 -13.83 -13.38 5.03
C GLN A 79 -12.36 -13.51 5.42
N ASP A 80 -12.04 -14.55 6.24
CA ASP A 80 -10.73 -14.72 6.88
C ASP A 80 -9.61 -15.14 5.93
N HIS A 81 -9.92 -15.56 4.76
CA HIS A 81 -8.94 -16.02 3.76
C HIS A 81 -9.25 -15.49 2.36
N PRO A 82 -8.28 -15.44 1.48
CA PRO A 82 -6.87 -15.88 1.64
C PRO A 82 -6.09 -15.06 2.68
N GLN A 83 -5.16 -15.74 3.40
CA GLN A 83 -4.21 -15.12 4.32
C GLN A 83 -2.86 -15.03 3.62
N LEU A 84 -2.63 -13.88 2.96
CA LEU A 84 -1.44 -13.63 2.15
C LEU A 84 -0.26 -13.18 3.00
N SER A 85 0.88 -13.83 2.81
CA SER A 85 2.17 -13.39 3.34
C SER A 85 3.15 -13.18 2.19
N LEU A 86 3.66 -11.96 2.07
CA LEU A 86 4.70 -11.59 1.11
C LEU A 86 5.99 -11.35 1.89
N GLN A 87 7.03 -12.09 1.59
CA GLN A 87 8.26 -11.96 2.35
C GLN A 87 9.53 -12.13 1.51
N ASN A 88 10.57 -11.38 1.90
CA ASN A 88 11.90 -11.45 1.28
C ASN A 88 11.87 -11.22 -0.24
N LEU A 89 11.04 -10.27 -0.71
CA LEU A 89 10.79 -9.98 -2.13
C LEU A 89 11.12 -8.52 -2.47
N SER A 90 11.42 -8.28 -3.74
CA SER A 90 11.36 -6.93 -4.32
C SER A 90 10.23 -6.87 -5.35
N PHE A 91 9.47 -5.77 -5.33
CA PHE A 91 8.36 -5.49 -6.25
C PHE A 91 8.69 -4.21 -7.01
N VAL A 92 8.89 -4.30 -8.31
CA VAL A 92 9.33 -3.18 -9.12
C VAL A 92 8.48 -2.98 -10.37
N ASP A 93 8.37 -1.73 -10.79
CA ASP A 93 7.72 -1.36 -12.06
C ASP A 93 6.30 -1.97 -12.21
N GLY A 94 5.61 -2.18 -11.11
CA GLY A 94 4.20 -2.55 -11.12
C GLY A 94 3.34 -1.38 -11.60
N ASN A 95 2.38 -1.63 -12.46
CA ASN A 95 1.53 -0.60 -13.05
C ASN A 95 0.06 -1.00 -12.99
N SER A 96 -0.76 -0.15 -12.36
CA SER A 96 -2.22 -0.29 -12.34
C SER A 96 -2.95 0.88 -13.00
N LYS A 97 -2.28 1.66 -13.86
CA LYS A 97 -2.95 2.74 -14.60
C LYS A 97 -4.04 2.17 -15.51
N GLY A 98 -5.23 2.76 -15.43
CA GLY A 98 -6.41 2.30 -16.15
C GLY A 98 -7.15 1.14 -15.50
N GLU A 99 -6.66 0.56 -14.43
CA GLU A 99 -7.37 -0.45 -13.65
C GLU A 99 -8.42 0.23 -12.76
N THR A 100 -9.69 0.12 -13.14
CA THR A 100 -10.78 0.82 -12.48
C THR A 100 -11.55 -0.02 -11.45
N LYS A 101 -11.35 -1.33 -11.45
CA LYS A 101 -12.04 -2.22 -10.51
C LYS A 101 -11.75 -1.84 -9.06
N ASP A 102 -12.79 -1.74 -8.25
CA ASP A 102 -12.71 -1.35 -6.85
C ASP A 102 -11.91 -0.04 -6.61
N GLY A 103 -12.05 0.91 -7.52
CA GLY A 103 -11.40 2.22 -7.42
C GLY A 103 -9.92 2.23 -7.80
N GLY A 104 -9.41 1.18 -8.43
CA GLY A 104 -8.04 1.15 -8.98
C GLY A 104 -6.94 1.12 -7.93
N GLY A 105 -5.73 1.50 -8.32
CA GLY A 105 -4.54 1.51 -7.44
C GLY A 105 -3.90 0.14 -7.22
N GLY A 106 -2.94 0.04 -6.31
CA GLY A 106 -2.21 -1.18 -6.05
C GLY A 106 -1.33 -1.61 -7.22
N GLY A 107 -0.42 -0.76 -7.70
CA GLY A 107 0.42 -1.07 -8.85
C GLY A 107 1.27 -2.32 -8.65
N ALA A 108 1.86 -2.50 -7.47
CA ALA A 108 2.50 -3.77 -7.13
C ALA A 108 1.49 -4.75 -6.52
N VAL A 109 0.77 -4.37 -5.47
CA VAL A 109 -0.11 -5.30 -4.73
C VAL A 109 -1.45 -4.63 -4.44
N PHE A 110 -2.52 -5.29 -4.86
CA PHE A 110 -3.90 -4.92 -4.52
C PHE A 110 -4.52 -6.01 -3.64
N VAL A 111 -5.12 -5.61 -2.52
CA VAL A 111 -5.79 -6.52 -1.59
C VAL A 111 -7.16 -5.97 -1.20
N ARG A 112 -8.20 -6.78 -1.34
CA ARG A 112 -9.52 -6.55 -0.76
C ARG A 112 -10.02 -7.82 -0.10
N GLY A 113 -10.26 -7.76 1.20
CA GLY A 113 -10.66 -8.90 2.02
C GLY A 113 -9.52 -9.90 2.31
N GLY A 114 -9.83 -10.90 3.12
CA GLY A 114 -8.82 -11.81 3.65
C GLY A 114 -7.88 -11.12 4.63
N ARG A 115 -6.61 -11.49 4.61
CA ARG A 115 -5.56 -10.86 5.41
C ARG A 115 -4.30 -10.66 4.57
N VAL A 116 -3.51 -9.64 4.90
CA VAL A 116 -2.18 -9.45 4.29
C VAL A 116 -1.13 -9.08 5.32
N LYS A 117 0.06 -9.63 5.14
CA LYS A 117 1.28 -9.16 5.80
C LYS A 117 2.44 -9.14 4.81
N ILE A 118 3.28 -8.12 4.98
CA ILE A 118 4.45 -7.84 4.14
C ILE A 118 5.66 -7.80 5.07
N ILE A 119 6.66 -8.61 4.81
CA ILE A 119 7.81 -8.78 5.68
C ILE A 119 9.09 -8.70 4.84
N ASN A 120 10.06 -7.90 5.29
CA ASN A 120 11.39 -7.82 4.68
C ASN A 120 11.34 -7.69 3.15
N SER A 121 10.48 -6.78 2.65
CA SER A 121 10.22 -6.61 1.22
C SER A 121 10.47 -5.18 0.76
N ARG A 122 10.70 -5.00 -0.54
CA ARG A 122 11.04 -3.70 -1.15
C ARG A 122 10.09 -3.39 -2.29
N PHE A 123 9.69 -2.11 -2.39
CA PHE A 123 8.76 -1.62 -3.40
C PHE A 123 9.30 -0.34 -4.02
N PHE A 124 9.59 -0.35 -5.32
CA PHE A 124 10.12 0.84 -5.99
C PHE A 124 9.72 0.91 -7.47
N GLY A 125 9.58 2.15 -7.97
CA GLY A 125 9.18 2.39 -9.35
C GLY A 125 7.75 1.96 -9.70
N ASN A 126 6.93 1.62 -8.70
CA ASN A 126 5.53 1.21 -8.96
C ASN A 126 4.67 2.45 -9.21
N VAL A 127 3.66 2.31 -10.07
CA VAL A 127 2.77 3.39 -10.46
C VAL A 127 1.30 2.98 -10.42
N CYS A 128 0.43 3.96 -10.19
CA CYS A 128 -1.00 3.86 -10.42
C CYS A 128 -1.49 5.09 -11.19
N ASP A 129 -2.80 5.27 -11.36
CA ASP A 129 -3.35 6.47 -12.00
C ASP A 129 -2.89 7.74 -11.28
N ASP A 130 -2.57 8.77 -12.07
CA ASP A 130 -2.04 10.04 -11.58
C ASP A 130 -3.13 10.94 -10.98
N VAL A 131 -4.40 10.60 -11.14
CA VAL A 131 -5.56 11.38 -10.69
C VAL A 131 -6.65 10.50 -10.09
N GLY A 132 -7.56 11.11 -9.35
CA GLY A 132 -8.70 10.47 -8.71
C GLY A 132 -8.68 10.62 -7.19
N PRO A 133 -9.81 11.01 -6.56
CA PRO A 133 -9.85 11.33 -5.14
C PRO A 133 -9.51 10.12 -4.25
N ASP A 134 -9.93 8.91 -4.67
CA ASP A 134 -9.74 7.69 -3.89
C ASP A 134 -8.72 6.72 -4.48
N VAL A 135 -8.08 7.03 -5.58
CA VAL A 135 -7.05 6.16 -6.18
C VAL A 135 -5.75 6.27 -5.42
N GLY A 136 -5.19 5.16 -4.98
CA GLY A 136 -3.97 5.19 -4.16
C GLY A 136 -3.20 3.87 -4.12
N GLY A 137 -2.01 3.94 -3.48
CA GLY A 137 -1.17 2.78 -3.26
C GLY A 137 -0.47 2.29 -4.52
N ALA A 138 0.45 3.07 -5.09
CA ALA A 138 1.27 2.56 -6.19
C ALA A 138 1.95 1.25 -5.82
N SER A 139 2.48 1.17 -4.60
CA SER A 139 3.03 -0.08 -4.09
C SER A 139 1.94 -1.01 -3.57
N VAL A 140 1.21 -0.60 -2.54
CA VAL A 140 0.24 -1.47 -1.87
C VAL A 140 -1.05 -0.71 -1.59
N ARG A 141 -2.18 -1.28 -2.03
CA ARG A 141 -3.52 -0.83 -1.69
C ARG A 141 -4.28 -1.93 -0.96
N VAL A 142 -4.86 -1.60 0.19
CA VAL A 142 -5.69 -2.53 0.96
C VAL A 142 -7.05 -1.89 1.24
N LEU A 143 -8.14 -2.53 0.82
CA LEU A 143 -9.50 -1.98 0.94
C LEU A 143 -10.33 -2.62 2.04
N SER A 144 -9.98 -3.81 2.48
CA SER A 144 -10.60 -4.46 3.64
C SER A 144 -9.72 -5.59 4.18
N GLN A 145 -9.87 -5.87 5.47
CA GLN A 145 -9.25 -7.00 6.15
C GLN A 145 -10.28 -7.68 7.03
N PHE A 146 -10.15 -8.98 7.22
CA PHE A 146 -11.03 -9.75 8.08
C PHE A 146 -11.08 -9.18 9.50
N ASP A 147 -12.29 -8.97 10.01
CA ASP A 147 -12.57 -8.57 11.38
C ASP A 147 -11.81 -7.31 11.84
N GLY A 148 -11.62 -6.36 10.93
CA GLY A 148 -10.88 -5.12 11.22
C GLY A 148 -9.40 -5.34 11.60
N LYS A 149 -8.87 -6.56 11.43
CA LYS A 149 -7.47 -6.86 11.75
C LYS A 149 -6.52 -6.01 10.91
N PRO A 150 -5.42 -5.52 11.49
CA PRO A 150 -4.50 -4.69 10.74
C PRO A 150 -3.78 -5.47 9.64
N ALA A 151 -3.50 -4.79 8.55
CA ALA A 151 -2.47 -5.19 7.61
C ALA A 151 -1.10 -4.91 8.25
N TYR A 152 -0.20 -5.87 8.20
CA TYR A 152 1.15 -5.74 8.77
C TYR A 152 2.20 -5.45 7.71
N VAL A 153 3.06 -4.47 8.00
CA VAL A 153 4.25 -4.13 7.20
C VAL A 153 5.46 -4.11 8.13
N VAL A 154 6.39 -5.03 7.93
CA VAL A 154 7.54 -5.20 8.83
C VAL A 154 8.84 -5.23 8.04
N ASN A 155 9.86 -4.51 8.52
CA ASN A 155 11.20 -4.46 7.92
C ASN A 155 11.19 -4.19 6.41
N SER A 156 10.32 -3.33 5.93
CA SER A 156 10.10 -3.16 4.50
C SER A 156 10.42 -1.75 4.02
N THR A 157 10.75 -1.62 2.73
CA THR A 157 11.16 -0.35 2.13
C THR A 157 10.24 0.01 0.97
N PHE A 158 9.74 1.25 0.97
CA PHE A 158 8.94 1.84 -0.10
C PHE A 158 9.68 3.05 -0.66
N GLY A 159 10.26 2.90 -1.87
CA GLY A 159 11.20 3.83 -2.44
C GLY A 159 12.65 3.49 -2.03
N GLY A 160 13.25 4.26 -1.16
CA GLY A 160 14.58 3.98 -0.56
C GLY A 160 15.68 4.94 -1.01
N ALA A 161 15.59 5.52 -2.21
CA ALA A 161 16.55 6.48 -2.73
C ALA A 161 15.91 7.39 -3.80
N PRO A 162 16.54 8.52 -4.17
CA PRO A 162 16.13 9.32 -5.32
C PRO A 162 16.02 8.46 -6.60
N GLY A 163 14.91 8.61 -7.32
CA GLY A 163 14.62 7.82 -8.52
C GLY A 163 13.97 6.45 -8.28
N TYR A 164 13.92 5.97 -7.04
CA TYR A 164 13.27 4.70 -6.68
C TYR A 164 11.88 4.87 -6.05
N GLY A 165 11.38 6.10 -5.94
CA GLY A 165 10.07 6.39 -5.38
C GLY A 165 8.93 5.80 -6.20
N ASN A 166 7.82 5.53 -5.54
CA ASN A 166 6.58 5.11 -6.17
C ASN A 166 5.70 6.35 -6.45
N THR A 167 4.81 6.28 -7.43
CA THR A 167 3.99 7.43 -7.86
C THR A 167 2.54 7.02 -8.08
N CYS A 168 1.61 7.77 -7.48
CA CYS A 168 0.17 7.52 -7.58
C CYS A 168 -0.62 8.81 -7.37
N SER A 169 -1.91 8.78 -7.62
CA SER A 169 -2.78 9.89 -7.23
C SER A 169 -2.65 10.20 -5.73
N ASN A 170 -2.79 9.19 -4.87
CA ASN A 170 -2.64 9.29 -3.41
C ASN A 170 -1.79 8.14 -2.86
N GLY A 171 -1.18 8.33 -1.69
CA GLY A 171 -0.55 7.28 -0.90
C GLY A 171 0.38 6.36 -1.70
N ALA A 172 1.40 6.91 -2.35
CA ALA A 172 2.18 6.14 -3.31
C ALA A 172 2.89 4.91 -2.72
N GLY A 173 3.25 4.93 -1.44
CA GLY A 173 3.73 3.75 -0.70
C GLY A 173 2.58 2.83 -0.30
N LEU A 174 1.73 3.28 0.61
CA LEU A 174 0.58 2.53 1.13
C LEU A 174 -0.71 3.35 0.97
N SER A 175 -1.80 2.67 0.66
CA SER A 175 -3.14 3.27 0.66
C SER A 175 -4.16 2.31 1.25
N SER A 176 -5.14 2.86 1.98
CA SER A 176 -6.32 2.10 2.41
C SER A 176 -7.58 2.96 2.45
N ILE A 177 -8.71 2.26 2.39
CA ILE A 177 -10.01 2.80 2.76
C ILE A 177 -10.52 2.00 3.97
N GLY A 178 -10.49 2.60 5.16
CA GLY A 178 -10.98 2.01 6.40
C GLY A 178 -10.19 0.81 6.94
N VAL A 179 -8.93 0.64 6.54
CA VAL A 179 -8.10 -0.48 7.02
C VAL A 179 -7.02 0.01 7.98
N SER A 180 -6.92 -0.67 9.11
CA SER A 180 -5.82 -0.46 10.04
C SER A 180 -4.50 -1.00 9.49
N TYR A 181 -3.42 -0.26 9.71
CA TYR A 181 -2.05 -0.71 9.45
C TYR A 181 -1.21 -0.72 10.72
N THR A 182 -0.37 -1.74 10.85
CA THR A 182 0.74 -1.75 11.80
C THR A 182 2.05 -1.85 11.01
N VAL A 183 2.80 -0.75 11.00
CA VAL A 183 4.05 -0.59 10.26
C VAL A 183 5.20 -0.58 11.26
N ILE A 184 6.12 -1.53 11.13
CA ILE A 184 7.22 -1.74 12.07
C ILE A 184 8.55 -1.70 11.33
N ASN A 185 9.51 -0.94 11.85
CA ASN A 185 10.89 -0.92 11.40
C ASN A 185 11.02 -0.81 9.87
N SER A 186 10.29 0.13 9.27
CA SER A 186 10.18 0.26 7.82
C SER A 186 10.64 1.64 7.33
N LEU A 187 10.92 1.76 6.05
CA LEU A 187 11.34 2.99 5.39
C LEU A 187 10.36 3.37 4.28
N PHE A 188 9.91 4.62 4.29
CA PHE A 188 9.19 5.25 3.20
C PHE A 188 9.96 6.46 2.73
N SER A 189 10.43 6.46 1.50
CA SER A 189 11.13 7.64 1.00
C SER A 189 10.92 7.88 -0.49
N HIS A 190 10.95 9.16 -0.88
CA HIS A 190 10.84 9.62 -2.27
C HIS A 190 9.53 9.23 -2.98
N ASN A 191 8.49 8.81 -2.23
CA ASN A 191 7.18 8.51 -2.81
C ASN A 191 6.42 9.81 -3.12
N LYS A 192 5.59 9.79 -4.17
CA LYS A 192 4.93 10.99 -4.69
C LYS A 192 3.43 10.77 -4.89
N ALA A 193 2.61 11.56 -4.20
CA ALA A 193 1.19 11.71 -4.47
C ALA A 193 1.00 12.88 -5.45
N VAL A 194 0.68 12.56 -6.71
CA VAL A 194 0.69 13.53 -7.82
C VAL A 194 -0.70 14.00 -8.24
N GLY A 195 -1.78 13.51 -7.63
CA GLY A 195 -3.14 13.95 -7.89
C GLY A 195 -3.34 15.45 -7.62
N ASN A 196 -4.49 15.98 -7.98
CA ASN A 196 -4.78 17.41 -7.82
C ASN A 196 -6.24 17.63 -7.43
N GLY A 197 -6.47 18.30 -6.31
CA GLY A 197 -7.79 18.66 -5.83
C GLY A 197 -8.27 17.92 -4.59
N ALA A 198 -7.44 17.08 -3.98
CA ALA A 198 -7.69 16.35 -2.74
C ALA A 198 -8.87 15.34 -2.80
N ASN A 199 -9.43 14.98 -1.63
CA ASN A 199 -10.63 14.18 -1.44
C ASN A 199 -11.50 14.81 -0.33
N PRO A 200 -12.79 15.15 -0.57
CA PRO A 200 -13.46 15.09 -1.86
C PRO A 200 -12.80 16.00 -2.90
N ALA A 201 -12.94 15.67 -4.17
CA ALA A 201 -12.33 16.46 -5.24
C ALA A 201 -12.88 17.90 -5.25
N LYS A 202 -11.98 18.88 -5.25
CA LYS A 202 -12.35 20.29 -5.43
C LYS A 202 -13.00 20.47 -6.80
N ALA A 203 -14.06 21.27 -6.86
CA ALA A 203 -14.78 21.54 -8.10
C ALA A 203 -13.83 21.94 -9.24
N GLY A 204 -13.98 21.31 -10.39
CA GLY A 204 -13.14 21.53 -11.58
C GLY A 204 -11.77 20.82 -11.53
N THR A 205 -11.52 19.95 -10.55
CA THR A 205 -10.29 19.15 -10.45
C THR A 205 -10.58 17.65 -10.51
N PRO A 206 -9.61 16.83 -10.92
CA PRO A 206 -9.80 15.36 -10.98
C PRO A 206 -9.72 14.67 -9.61
N GLY A 207 -9.28 15.38 -8.55
CA GLY A 207 -9.08 14.83 -7.22
C GLY A 207 -7.73 14.14 -7.01
N GLY A 208 -7.43 13.83 -5.74
CA GLY A 208 -6.21 13.19 -5.31
C GLY A 208 -5.09 14.17 -4.93
N GLY A 209 -3.88 13.68 -4.76
CA GLY A 209 -2.70 14.47 -4.41
C GLY A 209 -2.34 14.44 -2.93
N SER A 210 -2.88 13.50 -2.15
CA SER A 210 -2.71 13.45 -0.70
C SER A 210 -1.96 12.20 -0.24
N GLY A 211 -1.21 12.32 0.87
CA GLY A 211 -0.47 11.21 1.45
C GLY A 211 0.72 10.78 0.59
N GLY A 212 1.79 11.55 0.51
CA GLY A 212 2.94 11.19 -0.34
C GLY A 212 3.42 9.77 -0.13
N ALA A 213 3.64 9.37 1.12
CA ALA A 213 3.99 8.01 1.48
C ALA A 213 2.75 7.15 1.79
N ILE A 214 1.86 7.63 2.68
CA ILE A 214 0.74 6.86 3.24
C ILE A 214 -0.56 7.65 3.13
N TYR A 215 -1.60 7.02 2.59
CA TYR A 215 -2.96 7.56 2.52
C TYR A 215 -3.95 6.61 3.20
N ASN A 216 -4.55 7.06 4.26
CA ASN A 216 -5.62 6.34 4.95
C ASN A 216 -6.87 7.21 5.03
N ASP A 217 -7.97 6.73 4.47
CA ASP A 217 -9.29 7.34 4.55
C ASP A 217 -10.31 6.31 5.01
N GLY A 218 -11.36 6.71 5.70
CA GLY A 218 -12.41 5.83 6.16
C GLY A 218 -13.00 6.26 7.49
N ASN A 219 -13.60 5.32 8.21
CA ASN A 219 -14.20 5.58 9.52
C ASN A 219 -13.29 5.08 10.65
N THR A 220 -13.58 3.92 11.22
CA THR A 220 -12.86 3.36 12.37
C THR A 220 -11.64 2.56 11.90
N PHE A 221 -10.46 3.09 12.08
CA PHE A 221 -9.20 2.37 11.82
C PHE A 221 -8.04 3.01 12.59
N THR A 222 -6.95 2.29 12.72
CA THR A 222 -5.72 2.77 13.36
C THR A 222 -4.54 2.64 12.42
N LEU A 223 -3.76 3.71 12.27
CA LEU A 223 -2.43 3.66 11.68
C LEU A 223 -1.39 3.71 12.81
N THR A 224 -0.62 2.65 12.95
CA THR A 224 0.50 2.59 13.89
C THR A 224 1.82 2.54 13.15
N LEU A 225 2.69 3.51 13.39
CA LEU A 225 4.10 3.48 12.99
C LEU A 225 4.96 3.22 14.23
N CYS A 226 5.84 2.22 14.16
CA CYS A 226 6.80 1.90 15.22
C CYS A 226 8.18 1.67 14.62
N GLY A 227 9.19 2.40 15.08
CA GLY A 227 10.57 2.28 14.58
C GLY A 227 10.69 2.61 13.07
N THR A 228 9.79 3.43 12.54
CA THR A 228 9.65 3.65 11.10
C THR A 228 10.24 5.00 10.68
N LYS A 229 10.92 5.03 9.53
CA LYS A 229 11.45 6.24 8.93
C LYS A 229 10.61 6.64 7.72
N VAL A 230 10.11 7.89 7.71
CA VAL A 230 9.33 8.47 6.60
C VAL A 230 9.99 9.78 6.18
N VAL A 231 10.66 9.80 5.03
CA VAL A 231 11.50 10.94 4.66
C VAL A 231 11.41 11.25 3.17
N ASP A 232 11.55 12.53 2.82
CA ASP A 232 11.66 12.99 1.43
C ASP A 232 10.46 12.60 0.54
N ASN A 233 9.29 12.38 1.11
CA ASN A 233 8.08 12.11 0.33
C ASN A 233 7.36 13.44 -0.02
N THR A 234 6.56 13.44 -1.07
CA THR A 234 5.87 14.64 -1.52
C THR A 234 4.41 14.38 -1.85
N ALA A 235 3.56 15.36 -1.56
CA ALA A 235 2.16 15.36 -1.94
C ALA A 235 1.80 16.73 -2.57
N ASN A 236 1.08 16.71 -3.68
CA ASN A 236 0.64 17.94 -4.34
C ASN A 236 -0.40 18.72 -3.52
N GLU A 237 -1.19 18.00 -2.73
CA GLU A 237 -2.23 18.59 -1.87
C GLU A 237 -1.79 18.55 -0.40
N GLY A 238 -2.04 17.48 0.33
CA GLY A 238 -1.77 17.44 1.75
C GLY A 238 -1.14 16.18 2.28
N GLY A 239 -0.41 16.32 3.40
CA GLY A 239 0.23 15.20 4.06
C GLY A 239 1.35 14.56 3.24
N GLY A 240 2.47 15.25 3.03
CA GLY A 240 3.63 14.72 2.28
C GLY A 240 4.10 13.36 2.79
N ALA A 241 4.06 13.14 4.10
CA ALA A 241 4.27 11.84 4.73
C ALA A 241 2.96 11.06 4.80
N ILE A 242 1.98 11.59 5.54
CA ILE A 242 0.76 10.88 5.91
C ILE A 242 -0.46 11.75 5.69
N PHE A 243 -1.45 11.22 4.99
CA PHE A 243 -2.82 11.71 4.99
C PHE A 243 -3.69 10.71 5.76
N PHE A 244 -4.29 11.16 6.86
CA PHE A 244 -5.10 10.35 7.76
C PHE A 244 -6.46 11.01 7.97
N VAL A 245 -7.51 10.43 7.44
CA VAL A 245 -8.88 10.93 7.58
C VAL A 245 -9.78 9.85 8.14
N SER A 246 -10.27 10.08 9.35
CA SER A 246 -11.34 9.29 9.96
C SER A 246 -12.63 10.12 9.90
N ASN A 247 -13.54 9.77 8.98
CA ASN A 247 -14.74 10.54 8.69
C ASN A 247 -15.70 10.65 9.89
N ASP A 248 -15.80 9.59 10.68
CA ASP A 248 -16.56 9.56 11.94
C ASP A 248 -15.73 9.98 13.16
N LYS A 249 -14.46 10.34 12.93
CA LYS A 249 -13.49 10.73 13.95
C LYS A 249 -13.15 9.65 14.98
N SER A 250 -13.47 8.39 14.74
CA SER A 250 -13.19 7.29 15.69
C SER A 250 -11.79 6.69 15.51
N GLY A 251 -11.14 6.94 14.36
CA GLY A 251 -9.80 6.44 14.06
C GLY A 251 -8.68 7.13 14.83
N SER A 252 -7.51 6.50 14.88
CA SER A 252 -6.34 6.99 15.61
C SER A 252 -5.05 6.82 14.83
N LEU A 253 -4.17 7.83 14.92
CA LEU A 253 -2.80 7.81 14.39
C LEU A 253 -1.81 7.72 15.57
N VAL A 254 -0.98 6.67 15.56
CA VAL A 254 0.04 6.41 16.58
C VAL A 254 1.41 6.37 15.93
N ILE A 255 2.34 7.20 16.40
CA ILE A 255 3.71 7.31 15.91
C ILE A 255 4.66 7.10 17.10
N LYS A 256 5.39 6.00 17.07
CA LYS A 256 6.27 5.60 18.16
C LYS A 256 7.67 5.26 17.66
N ASP A 257 8.69 5.71 18.37
CA ASP A 257 10.11 5.42 18.09
C ASP A 257 10.48 5.67 16.62
N SER A 258 9.88 6.71 15.99
CA SER A 258 9.90 6.91 14.54
C SER A 258 10.49 8.28 14.17
N PHE A 259 10.92 8.40 12.93
CA PHE A 259 11.53 9.62 12.39
C PHE A 259 10.85 10.03 11.09
N LEU A 260 10.21 11.19 11.10
CA LEU A 260 9.55 11.78 9.94
C LEU A 260 10.21 13.13 9.63
N SER A 261 10.73 13.31 8.41
CA SER A 261 11.46 14.52 8.04
C SER A 261 11.38 14.82 6.56
N ASN A 262 11.39 16.12 6.23
CA ASN A 262 11.44 16.59 4.84
C ASN A 262 10.32 16.04 3.95
N ASN A 263 9.13 15.82 4.50
CA ASN A 263 7.97 15.36 3.74
C ASN A 263 7.12 16.56 3.32
N LYS A 264 7.17 16.93 2.05
CA LYS A 264 6.56 18.18 1.56
C LYS A 264 5.07 18.01 1.28
N SER A 265 4.25 18.74 2.02
CA SER A 265 2.83 18.98 1.72
C SER A 265 2.70 20.17 0.78
N GLY A 266 1.93 20.04 -0.31
CA GLY A 266 1.79 21.10 -1.31
C GLY A 266 0.89 22.25 -0.86
N LYS A 267 -0.24 21.94 -0.20
CA LYS A 267 -1.27 22.94 0.12
C LYS A 267 -1.71 22.93 1.57
N PHE A 268 -1.78 21.78 2.23
CA PHE A 268 -2.27 21.71 3.60
C PHE A 268 -1.61 20.58 4.42
N GLU A 269 -1.49 20.85 5.70
CA GLU A 269 -1.07 19.89 6.72
C GLU A 269 -1.65 20.30 8.07
N THR A 270 -1.57 19.43 9.06
CA THR A 270 -2.04 19.74 10.41
C THR A 270 -0.99 20.57 11.14
N GLN A 271 -1.40 21.71 11.70
CA GLN A 271 -0.50 22.58 12.46
C GLN A 271 0.24 21.78 13.57
N GLY A 272 1.54 21.95 13.64
CA GLY A 272 2.40 21.25 14.59
C GLY A 272 2.83 19.84 14.17
N PHE A 273 2.39 19.37 12.99
CA PHE A 273 2.76 18.07 12.43
C PHE A 273 3.22 18.18 10.97
N PRO A 274 4.45 18.69 10.72
CA PRO A 274 4.96 18.85 9.36
C PRO A 274 4.85 17.57 8.53
N GLY A 275 4.34 17.69 7.31
CA GLY A 275 4.15 16.54 6.41
C GLY A 275 2.98 15.63 6.75
N ILE A 276 2.18 15.94 7.77
CA ILE A 276 1.03 15.11 8.18
C ILE A 276 -0.26 15.92 8.11
N PHE A 277 -1.29 15.35 7.47
CA PHE A 277 -2.66 15.82 7.60
C PHE A 277 -3.50 14.80 8.38
N VAL A 278 -4.19 15.27 9.41
CA VAL A 278 -5.04 14.44 10.27
C VAL A 278 -6.42 15.05 10.43
N LEU A 279 -7.44 14.27 10.16
CA LEU A 279 -8.83 14.50 10.58
C LEU A 279 -9.25 13.32 11.47
N ALA A 280 -9.26 13.54 12.78
CA ALA A 280 -9.65 12.56 13.79
C ALA A 280 -10.20 13.29 15.02
N LYS A 281 -10.69 12.54 16.02
CA LYS A 281 -11.16 13.10 17.30
C LYS A 281 -10.03 13.71 18.11
N THR A 282 -8.86 13.07 18.08
CA THR A 282 -7.66 13.49 18.82
C THR A 282 -6.49 13.74 17.88
N ALA A 283 -5.58 14.58 18.30
CA ALA A 283 -4.27 14.69 17.65
C ALA A 283 -3.53 13.34 17.64
N PRO A 284 -2.55 13.17 16.74
CA PRO A 284 -1.70 11.97 16.74
C PRO A 284 -1.06 11.73 18.10
N THR A 285 -1.03 10.45 18.52
CA THR A 285 -0.22 10.05 19.67
C THR A 285 1.22 9.87 19.23
N VAL A 286 2.12 10.73 19.71
CA VAL A 286 3.54 10.72 19.33
C VAL A 286 4.39 10.42 20.57
N THR A 287 5.22 9.37 20.49
CA THR A 287 6.12 8.95 21.58
C THR A 287 7.51 8.66 21.03
N ASN A 288 8.56 9.19 21.68
CA ASN A 288 9.96 8.99 21.29
C ASN A 288 10.24 9.18 19.80
N SER A 289 9.57 10.16 19.17
CA SER A 289 9.63 10.35 17.73
C SER A 289 9.95 11.78 17.36
N THR A 290 10.56 11.97 16.20
CA THR A 290 10.84 13.27 15.63
C THR A 290 9.96 13.49 14.40
N ILE A 291 9.31 14.65 14.31
CA ILE A 291 8.53 15.10 13.16
C ILE A 291 8.99 16.51 12.79
N GLN A 292 9.64 16.68 11.61
CA GLN A 292 10.23 17.95 11.18
C GLN A 292 10.26 18.12 9.67
#